data_72fcf23c1aacae7fbf8ea86ada24c490
#
_entry.id   72fcf23c1aacae7fbf8ea86ada24c490
#
_cell.length_a   1.000
_cell.length_b   1.000
_cell.length_c   1.000
_cell.angle_alpha   90.00
_cell.angle_beta   90.00
_cell.angle_gamma   90.00
#
_symmetry.space_group_name_H-M   'P 1'
#
loop_
_entity.id
_entity.type
_entity.pdbx_description
1 polymer ?
#
loop_
_entity_poly.entity_id
_entity_poly.type
_entity_poly.pdbx_seq_one_letter_code
_entity_poly.pdbx_strand_id
1 'polypeptide(L)'
;MKRSIVLILTVFSVLQISAQRNEIFSARIASLQVVAGDDWLSPPVINLGAETPMNIAFDDLTHEYHRYTYRIQHCEADWTPSEGIFASDYIDGFAEGNTIDNSEESVNTNVLYTHYSLQIPNERCSIKMSGNYQVTVFDENNNDEKMFTACFMVVEPKASVSLNISTNTDIDVNKSHQQVGLELNFGSLNVTDYANQIKTVILQNGRWDNAIINSHPQYVMSDGLRWEHSRDLIFDAGNEYRKFEMLDVNHTTMGLESVHWDGKSYHAYVWKDEPRPSYVYDEDADGAFYIRNSDNQENDRVSDYLTVHFRLMSPYVGDIYLNGVWTNDRFLPAYQMKYDDMEQCYLGSVPLKQGYYSYQYLILGADGTTKPVPSEGSFYQTENKYQALVYFRGTGERTDRLVGYQQAQLK
;
A
#
# COMPACT_ATOMS: atom_id res chain seq x y z
N MET A 1 6.84 45.01 42.92
CA MET A 1 7.29 44.63 41.57
C MET A 1 6.90 43.16 41.31
N LYS A 2 5.80 42.94 40.60
CA LYS A 2 5.32 41.60 40.21
C LYS A 2 5.98 41.24 38.84
N ARG A 3 6.81 40.21 38.79
CA ARG A 3 7.37 39.67 37.56
C ARG A 3 6.35 38.70 36.96
N SER A 4 5.74 39.05 35.84
CA SER A 4 4.95 38.14 35.01
C SER A 4 5.87 37.29 34.18
N ILE A 5 5.82 35.98 34.41
CA ILE A 5 6.51 34.98 33.55
C ILE A 5 5.53 34.69 32.40
N VAL A 6 5.92 35.10 31.19
CA VAL A 6 5.23 34.72 29.94
C VAL A 6 5.75 33.35 29.51
N LEU A 7 4.91 32.34 29.63
CA LEU A 7 5.19 30.99 29.13
C LEU A 7 4.90 30.97 27.62
N ILE A 8 5.93 30.93 26.79
CA ILE A 8 5.78 30.76 25.35
C ILE A 8 5.60 29.24 25.10
N LEU A 9 4.37 28.83 24.82
CA LEU A 9 4.05 27.49 24.34
C LEU A 9 4.46 27.43 22.84
N THR A 10 5.61 26.82 22.54
CA THR A 10 5.97 26.44 21.18
C THR A 10 5.14 25.23 20.79
N VAL A 11 4.11 25.43 19.99
CA VAL A 11 3.38 24.35 19.32
C VAL A 11 4.29 23.82 18.22
N PHE A 12 4.93 22.68 18.46
CA PHE A 12 5.53 21.90 17.40
C PHE A 12 4.38 21.31 16.57
N SER A 13 4.08 21.93 15.42
CA SER A 13 3.32 21.26 14.38
C SER A 13 4.22 20.15 13.83
N VAL A 14 3.95 18.90 14.20
CA VAL A 14 4.46 17.73 13.49
C VAL A 14 3.83 17.82 12.12
N LEU A 15 4.62 18.22 11.12
CA LEU A 15 4.27 18.02 9.72
C LEU A 15 4.16 16.51 9.52
N GLN A 16 2.95 16.00 9.51
CA GLN A 16 2.71 14.64 9.02
C GLN A 16 3.12 14.66 7.54
N ILE A 17 4.25 14.05 7.24
CA ILE A 17 4.61 13.72 5.87
C ILE A 17 3.48 12.80 5.41
N SER A 18 2.67 13.28 4.47
CA SER A 18 1.62 12.47 3.86
C SER A 18 2.30 11.47 2.96
N ALA A 19 2.60 10.28 3.50
CA ALA A 19 3.03 9.16 2.67
C ALA A 19 1.84 8.70 1.80
N GLN A 20 2.13 8.12 0.64
CA GLN A 20 1.10 7.50 -0.20
C GLN A 20 0.30 6.51 0.64
N ARG A 21 -1.00 6.67 0.67
CA ARG A 21 -1.90 5.70 1.32
C ARG A 21 -3.27 5.78 0.70
N ASN A 22 -3.82 4.64 0.38
CA ASN A 22 -5.26 4.55 0.24
C ASN A 22 -5.87 4.85 1.62
N GLU A 23 -6.99 5.56 1.64
CA GLU A 23 -7.64 5.92 2.90
C GLU A 23 -9.15 5.79 2.78
N ILE A 24 -9.74 4.98 3.65
CA ILE A 24 -11.18 4.76 3.73
C ILE A 24 -11.72 5.65 4.86
N PHE A 25 -12.69 6.50 4.55
CA PHE A 25 -13.32 7.44 5.50
C PHE A 25 -14.67 6.95 5.99
N SER A 26 -15.40 6.17 5.17
CA SER A 26 -16.70 5.64 5.52
C SER A 26 -16.65 4.16 5.88
N ALA A 27 -17.28 3.78 7.00
CA ALA A 27 -17.38 2.38 7.43
C ALA A 27 -18.20 1.50 6.47
N ARG A 28 -18.90 2.08 5.49
CA ARG A 28 -19.62 1.35 4.45
C ARG A 28 -18.68 0.77 3.39
N ILE A 29 -17.48 1.33 3.23
CA ILE A 29 -16.53 0.92 2.20
C ILE A 29 -15.63 -0.19 2.72
N ALA A 30 -15.56 -1.27 1.94
CA ALA A 30 -14.71 -2.42 2.22
C ALA A 30 -14.00 -2.92 0.95
N SER A 31 -13.03 -3.81 1.11
CA SER A 31 -12.29 -4.50 0.03
C SER A 31 -11.74 -3.56 -1.05
N LEU A 32 -11.28 -2.35 -0.66
CA LEU A 32 -10.66 -1.42 -1.60
C LEU A 32 -9.38 -2.03 -2.19
N GLN A 33 -9.36 -2.19 -3.51
CA GLN A 33 -8.22 -2.69 -4.28
C GLN A 33 -7.85 -1.71 -5.39
N VAL A 34 -6.54 -1.47 -5.57
CA VAL A 34 -5.98 -0.56 -6.57
C VAL A 34 -4.84 -1.27 -7.27
N VAL A 35 -5.03 -1.71 -8.50
CA VAL A 35 -4.07 -2.54 -9.25
C VAL A 35 -3.97 -2.08 -10.71
N ALA A 36 -2.80 -2.27 -11.32
CA ALA A 36 -2.61 -2.02 -12.74
C ALA A 36 -3.06 -3.23 -13.57
N GLY A 37 -4.03 -3.02 -14.48
CA GLY A 37 -4.59 -4.12 -15.29
C GLY A 37 -5.36 -5.12 -14.44
N ASP A 38 -5.41 -6.37 -14.90
CA ASP A 38 -6.21 -7.44 -14.27
C ASP A 38 -5.38 -8.33 -13.33
N ASP A 39 -4.09 -8.05 -13.19
CA ASP A 39 -3.22 -8.83 -12.29
C ASP A 39 -3.25 -8.24 -10.87
N TRP A 40 -3.83 -8.99 -9.95
CA TRP A 40 -3.97 -8.62 -8.53
C TRP A 40 -2.62 -8.45 -7.78
N LEU A 41 -1.51 -8.95 -8.36
CA LEU A 41 -0.14 -8.77 -7.86
C LEU A 41 0.55 -7.54 -8.45
N SER A 42 -0.09 -6.87 -9.42
CA SER A 42 0.49 -5.69 -10.05
C SER A 42 0.48 -4.49 -9.11
N PRO A 43 1.63 -3.80 -8.95
CA PRO A 43 1.66 -2.56 -8.19
C PRO A 43 0.80 -1.48 -8.88
N PRO A 44 0.32 -0.47 -8.14
CA PRO A 44 -0.49 0.61 -8.68
C PRO A 44 0.35 1.61 -9.50
N VAL A 45 1.04 1.11 -10.54
CA VAL A 45 1.92 1.89 -11.43
C VAL A 45 1.59 1.56 -12.88
N ILE A 46 1.26 2.56 -13.68
CA ILE A 46 1.02 2.42 -15.12
C ILE A 46 1.96 3.33 -15.92
N ASN A 47 2.23 2.96 -17.17
CA ASN A 47 2.98 3.82 -18.09
C ASN A 47 2.06 4.88 -18.69
N LEU A 48 2.59 6.10 -18.85
CA LEU A 48 1.88 7.19 -19.52
C LEU A 48 1.59 6.80 -20.97
N GLY A 49 0.31 6.86 -21.36
CA GLY A 49 -0.14 6.49 -22.70
C GLY A 49 -0.24 5.00 -22.98
N ALA A 50 -0.05 4.12 -21.97
CA ALA A 50 -0.30 2.69 -22.13
C ALA A 50 -1.79 2.37 -22.15
N GLU A 51 -2.13 1.23 -22.79
CA GLU A 51 -3.51 0.72 -22.83
C GLU A 51 -3.96 0.11 -21.50
N THR A 52 -2.99 -0.33 -20.67
CA THR A 52 -3.30 -0.92 -19.35
C THR A 52 -3.90 0.12 -18.42
N PRO A 53 -5.16 -0.04 -17.99
CA PRO A 53 -5.79 0.90 -17.07
C PRO A 53 -5.36 0.64 -15.62
N MET A 54 -5.54 1.63 -14.77
CA MET A 54 -5.59 1.46 -13.32
C MET A 54 -6.99 1.02 -12.93
N ASN A 55 -7.11 -0.13 -12.29
CA ASN A 55 -8.37 -0.67 -11.76
C ASN A 55 -8.51 -0.31 -10.28
N ILE A 56 -9.62 0.33 -9.93
CA ILE A 56 -10.02 0.66 -8.55
C ILE A 56 -11.33 -0.04 -8.29
N ALA A 57 -11.35 -1.00 -7.37
CA ALA A 57 -12.52 -1.78 -7.02
C ALA A 57 -12.80 -1.67 -5.51
N PHE A 58 -14.07 -1.65 -5.13
CA PHE A 58 -14.50 -1.59 -3.73
C PHE A 58 -15.93 -2.10 -3.55
N ASP A 59 -16.28 -2.46 -2.33
CA ASP A 59 -17.64 -2.84 -1.96
C ASP A 59 -18.27 -1.78 -1.05
N ASP A 60 -19.54 -1.48 -1.30
CA ASP A 60 -20.42 -0.75 -0.39
C ASP A 60 -21.31 -1.75 0.37
N LEU A 61 -21.18 -1.78 1.69
CA LEU A 61 -21.87 -2.73 2.56
C LEU A 61 -23.37 -2.40 2.82
N THR A 62 -23.96 -1.47 2.07
CA THR A 62 -25.39 -1.13 2.22
C THR A 62 -26.34 -1.96 1.35
N HIS A 63 -25.83 -2.60 0.29
CA HIS A 63 -26.63 -3.31 -0.74
C HIS A 63 -27.70 -2.42 -1.41
N GLU A 64 -27.38 -1.13 -1.51
CA GLU A 64 -28.19 -0.14 -2.20
C GLU A 64 -27.36 0.50 -3.29
N TYR A 65 -28.01 0.97 -4.36
CA TYR A 65 -27.32 1.75 -5.38
C TYR A 65 -27.03 3.15 -4.85
N HIS A 66 -25.75 3.49 -4.77
CA HIS A 66 -25.27 4.85 -4.49
C HIS A 66 -24.66 5.46 -5.74
N ARG A 67 -24.95 6.72 -6.01
CA ARG A 67 -24.31 7.45 -7.08
C ARG A 67 -22.98 7.99 -6.61
N TYR A 68 -21.94 7.23 -6.87
CA TYR A 68 -20.57 7.65 -6.57
C TYR A 68 -20.01 8.51 -7.69
N THR A 69 -19.41 9.64 -7.30
CA THR A 69 -18.63 10.50 -8.19
C THR A 69 -17.17 10.47 -7.76
N TYR A 70 -16.24 10.80 -8.67
CA TYR A 70 -14.85 10.85 -8.36
C TYR A 70 -14.15 12.11 -8.87
N ARG A 71 -13.07 12.46 -8.17
CA ARG A 71 -12.12 13.51 -8.51
C ARG A 71 -10.73 12.92 -8.63
N ILE A 72 -10.03 13.25 -9.72
CA ILE A 72 -8.63 12.89 -9.94
C ILE A 72 -7.77 14.12 -9.67
N GLN A 73 -6.74 13.97 -8.85
CA GLN A 73 -5.82 15.03 -8.48
C GLN A 73 -4.37 14.58 -8.69
N HIS A 74 -3.57 15.39 -9.36
CA HIS A 74 -2.13 15.19 -9.49
C HIS A 74 -1.43 15.60 -8.19
N CYS A 75 -0.43 14.82 -7.77
CA CYS A 75 0.35 15.04 -6.55
C CYS A 75 1.86 15.08 -6.85
N GLU A 76 2.59 15.76 -5.99
CA GLU A 76 4.04 15.81 -5.96
C GLU A 76 4.65 14.46 -5.50
N ALA A 77 5.97 14.35 -5.53
CA ALA A 77 6.67 13.14 -5.09
C ALA A 77 6.37 12.74 -3.63
N ASP A 78 6.03 13.71 -2.78
CA ASP A 78 5.65 13.52 -1.38
C ASP A 78 4.13 13.35 -1.16
N TRP A 79 3.36 13.17 -2.25
CA TRP A 79 1.91 13.03 -2.26
C TRP A 79 1.11 14.27 -1.86
N THR A 80 1.75 15.42 -1.68
CA THR A 80 1.01 16.69 -1.56
C THR A 80 0.36 17.04 -2.90
N PRO A 81 -0.86 17.59 -2.89
CA PRO A 81 -1.51 18.05 -4.13
C PRO A 81 -0.66 19.07 -4.88
N SER A 82 -0.57 18.92 -6.20
CA SER A 82 0.16 19.86 -7.04
C SER A 82 -0.62 21.17 -7.23
N GLU A 83 -0.16 22.25 -6.57
CA GLU A 83 -0.86 23.53 -6.57
C GLU A 83 -0.53 24.40 -7.80
N GLY A 84 0.59 24.14 -8.47
CA GLY A 84 1.10 24.95 -9.57
C GLY A 84 0.48 24.69 -10.95
N ILE A 85 -0.44 23.73 -11.08
CA ILE A 85 -1.00 23.23 -12.35
C ILE A 85 -2.52 23.18 -12.31
N PHE A 86 -3.16 23.30 -13.50
CA PHE A 86 -4.61 23.15 -13.65
C PHE A 86 -4.96 21.69 -13.98
N ALA A 87 -6.20 21.29 -13.72
CA ALA A 87 -6.68 19.96 -14.07
C ALA A 87 -6.49 19.62 -15.56
N SER A 88 -6.67 20.58 -16.45
CA SER A 88 -6.44 20.46 -17.90
C SER A 88 -4.98 20.21 -18.29
N ASP A 89 -4.02 20.44 -17.39
CA ASP A 89 -2.61 20.19 -17.67
C ASP A 89 -2.29 18.69 -17.54
N TYR A 90 -2.99 17.97 -16.65
CA TYR A 90 -2.71 16.55 -16.35
C TYR A 90 -3.83 15.58 -16.74
N ILE A 91 -5.07 16.05 -16.98
CA ILE A 91 -6.19 15.25 -17.47
C ILE A 91 -6.70 15.83 -18.79
N ASP A 92 -6.98 14.96 -19.75
CA ASP A 92 -7.82 15.23 -20.89
C ASP A 92 -9.24 14.71 -20.61
N GLY A 93 -10.25 15.54 -20.79
CA GLY A 93 -11.62 15.31 -20.35
C GLY A 93 -11.88 15.92 -18.97
N PHE A 94 -12.64 15.23 -18.12
CA PHE A 94 -13.08 15.76 -16.82
C PHE A 94 -12.25 15.15 -15.67
N ALA A 95 -11.64 16.01 -14.85
CA ALA A 95 -10.92 15.58 -13.65
C ALA A 95 -11.85 15.38 -12.43
N GLU A 96 -13.07 15.89 -12.47
CA GLU A 96 -14.06 15.79 -11.38
C GLU A 96 -15.49 15.72 -11.91
N GLY A 97 -16.40 15.21 -11.07
CA GLY A 97 -17.82 15.09 -11.40
C GLY A 97 -18.17 13.88 -12.28
N ASN A 98 -17.19 13.03 -12.58
CA ASN A 98 -17.47 11.76 -13.27
C ASN A 98 -18.10 10.75 -12.32
N THR A 99 -19.11 9.99 -12.81
CA THR A 99 -19.77 8.94 -12.06
C THR A 99 -19.08 7.58 -12.21
N ILE A 100 -19.18 6.74 -11.18
CA ILE A 100 -18.81 5.33 -11.24
C ILE A 100 -20.08 4.55 -11.62
N ASP A 101 -20.12 4.07 -12.85
CA ASP A 101 -21.33 3.47 -13.41
C ASP A 101 -21.33 1.94 -13.37
N ASN A 102 -20.14 1.32 -13.19
CA ASN A 102 -20.05 -0.13 -13.10
C ASN A 102 -20.29 -0.58 -11.66
N SER A 103 -21.45 -1.22 -11.43
CA SER A 103 -21.85 -1.72 -10.12
C SER A 103 -22.63 -3.03 -10.26
N GLU A 104 -22.41 -3.94 -9.32
CA GLU A 104 -23.09 -5.24 -9.24
C GLU A 104 -23.51 -5.52 -7.79
N GLU A 105 -24.79 -5.87 -7.58
CA GLU A 105 -25.27 -6.28 -6.27
C GLU A 105 -24.81 -7.69 -5.93
N SER A 106 -24.49 -7.93 -4.66
CA SER A 106 -24.13 -9.27 -4.16
C SER A 106 -25.32 -10.23 -4.24
N VAL A 107 -25.03 -11.50 -4.48
CA VAL A 107 -26.03 -12.57 -4.61
C VAL A 107 -25.65 -13.76 -3.74
N ASN A 108 -26.62 -14.26 -2.97
CA ASN A 108 -26.48 -15.41 -2.09
C ASN A 108 -25.40 -15.24 -1.00
N THR A 109 -25.12 -14.03 -0.58
CA THR A 109 -24.18 -13.70 0.51
C THR A 109 -24.94 -13.43 1.80
N ASN A 110 -24.32 -13.74 2.95
CA ASN A 110 -24.87 -13.41 4.27
C ASN A 110 -24.73 -11.91 4.56
N VAL A 111 -23.58 -11.34 4.24
CA VAL A 111 -23.38 -9.88 4.25
C VAL A 111 -23.71 -9.35 2.87
N LEU A 112 -24.71 -8.49 2.80
CA LEU A 112 -25.15 -7.87 1.55
C LEU A 112 -24.26 -6.66 1.24
N TYR A 113 -23.86 -6.51 -0.02
CA TYR A 113 -23.06 -5.37 -0.52
C TYR A 113 -23.35 -5.10 -2.00
N THR A 114 -22.92 -3.95 -2.45
CA THR A 114 -22.83 -3.61 -3.88
C THR A 114 -21.36 -3.43 -4.24
N HIS A 115 -20.88 -4.20 -5.21
CA HIS A 115 -19.54 -4.08 -5.77
C HIS A 115 -19.48 -2.95 -6.79
N TYR A 116 -18.46 -2.10 -6.73
CA TYR A 116 -18.19 -1.02 -7.68
C TYR A 116 -16.79 -1.16 -8.26
N SER A 117 -16.64 -0.85 -9.55
CA SER A 117 -15.33 -0.78 -10.19
C SER A 117 -15.18 0.45 -11.08
N LEU A 118 -13.96 0.99 -11.11
CA LEU A 118 -13.57 2.16 -11.89
C LEU A 118 -12.25 1.89 -12.59
N GLN A 119 -12.16 2.19 -13.87
CA GLN A 119 -10.92 2.16 -14.65
C GLN A 119 -10.47 3.58 -14.99
N ILE A 120 -9.15 3.82 -14.90
CA ILE A 120 -8.50 5.08 -15.31
C ILE A 120 -7.26 4.73 -16.14
N PRO A 121 -7.14 5.21 -17.39
CA PRO A 121 -8.09 6.06 -18.14
C PRO A 121 -9.39 5.35 -18.52
N ASN A 122 -10.42 6.15 -18.87
CA ASN A 122 -11.70 5.70 -19.40
C ASN A 122 -12.25 6.67 -20.45
N GLU A 123 -13.47 6.44 -20.95
CA GLU A 123 -14.07 7.28 -22.00
C GLU A 123 -14.24 8.76 -21.59
N ARG A 124 -14.29 9.07 -20.28
CA ARG A 124 -14.53 10.44 -19.76
C ARG A 124 -13.25 11.18 -19.40
N CYS A 125 -12.16 10.46 -19.18
CA CYS A 125 -10.88 11.07 -18.79
C CYS A 125 -9.67 10.21 -19.20
N SER A 126 -8.61 10.89 -19.65
CA SER A 126 -7.32 10.27 -19.89
C SER A 126 -6.19 11.07 -19.24
N ILE A 127 -5.10 10.40 -18.91
CA ILE A 127 -3.96 11.00 -18.22
C ILE A 127 -2.96 11.53 -19.23
N LYS A 128 -2.54 12.79 -19.06
CA LYS A 128 -1.60 13.50 -19.96
C LYS A 128 -0.21 13.72 -19.35
N MET A 129 -0.07 13.48 -18.06
CA MET A 129 1.13 13.81 -17.31
C MET A 129 1.55 12.65 -16.41
N SER A 130 2.86 12.39 -16.29
CA SER A 130 3.38 11.45 -15.32
C SER A 130 3.46 12.07 -13.92
N GLY A 131 3.41 11.25 -12.88
CA GLY A 131 3.46 11.66 -11.48
C GLY A 131 2.60 10.79 -10.59
N ASN A 132 2.32 11.27 -9.39
CA ASN A 132 1.42 10.62 -8.45
C ASN A 132 0.00 11.13 -8.63
N TYR A 133 -0.98 10.27 -8.41
CA TYR A 133 -2.39 10.57 -8.55
C TYR A 133 -3.20 10.08 -7.38
N GLN A 134 -4.10 10.94 -6.90
CA GLN A 134 -5.13 10.57 -5.94
C GLN A 134 -6.50 10.62 -6.62
N VAL A 135 -7.28 9.56 -6.44
CA VAL A 135 -8.69 9.48 -6.81
C VAL A 135 -9.52 9.52 -5.54
N THR A 136 -10.24 10.60 -5.33
CA THR A 136 -11.16 10.71 -4.21
C THR A 136 -12.57 10.43 -4.67
N VAL A 137 -13.26 9.49 -4.01
CA VAL A 137 -14.63 9.10 -4.32
C VAL A 137 -15.57 9.72 -3.28
N PHE A 138 -16.71 10.22 -3.79
CA PHE A 138 -17.75 10.91 -3.02
C PHE A 138 -19.10 10.26 -3.25
N ASP A 139 -19.96 10.23 -2.23
CA ASP A 139 -21.37 9.87 -2.35
C ASP A 139 -22.21 11.14 -2.63
N GLU A 140 -22.61 11.31 -3.90
CA GLU A 140 -23.42 12.47 -4.34
C GLU A 140 -24.79 12.50 -3.66
N ASN A 141 -25.35 11.33 -3.32
CA ASN A 141 -26.65 11.23 -2.66
C ASN A 141 -26.58 11.65 -1.18
N ASN A 142 -25.39 11.71 -0.59
CA ASN A 142 -25.16 12.09 0.82
C ASN A 142 -24.27 13.34 0.96
N ASN A 143 -24.67 14.45 0.31
CA ASN A 143 -24.01 15.76 0.39
C ASN A 143 -22.50 15.71 0.03
N ASP A 144 -22.12 14.93 -0.97
CA ASP A 144 -20.74 14.74 -1.39
C ASP A 144 -19.82 14.23 -0.24
N GLU A 145 -20.35 13.33 0.59
CA GLU A 145 -19.55 12.68 1.62
C GLU A 145 -18.35 11.99 1.01
N LYS A 146 -17.18 12.25 1.54
CA LYS A 146 -15.95 11.61 1.11
C LYS A 146 -15.89 10.16 1.59
N MET A 147 -15.85 9.21 0.66
CA MET A 147 -15.90 7.79 0.94
C MET A 147 -14.50 7.20 1.15
N PHE A 148 -13.62 7.42 0.17
CA PHE A 148 -12.23 6.98 0.24
C PHE A 148 -11.34 7.78 -0.72
N THR A 149 -10.03 7.62 -0.57
CA THR A 149 -9.01 8.05 -1.52
C THR A 149 -8.21 6.83 -1.96
N ALA A 150 -8.07 6.63 -3.27
CA ALA A 150 -7.19 5.65 -3.88
C ALA A 150 -5.97 6.36 -4.48
N CYS A 151 -4.79 5.74 -4.39
CA CYS A 151 -3.53 6.30 -4.82
C CYS A 151 -2.87 5.41 -5.88
N PHE A 152 -2.38 6.01 -6.96
CA PHE A 152 -1.63 5.30 -8.00
C PHE A 152 -0.59 6.20 -8.66
N MET A 153 0.28 5.63 -9.48
CA MET A 153 1.38 6.34 -10.10
C MET A 153 1.38 6.14 -11.61
N VAL A 154 1.80 7.18 -12.33
CA VAL A 154 1.94 7.16 -13.78
C VAL A 154 3.37 7.51 -14.16
N VAL A 155 4.09 6.58 -14.78
CA VAL A 155 5.49 6.77 -15.16
C VAL A 155 5.63 7.11 -16.64
N GLU A 156 6.51 8.05 -16.93
CA GLU A 156 7.01 8.35 -18.28
C GLU A 156 8.51 8.02 -18.31
N PRO A 157 8.95 6.86 -18.88
CA PRO A 157 10.30 6.35 -18.71
C PRO A 157 11.31 7.18 -19.52
N LYS A 158 11.73 8.32 -18.99
CA LYS A 158 12.75 9.23 -19.55
C LYS A 158 14.15 8.99 -18.98
N ALA A 159 14.24 8.40 -17.80
CA ALA A 159 15.46 8.00 -17.12
C ALA A 159 15.56 6.48 -17.08
N SER A 160 16.78 5.95 -17.09
CA SER A 160 17.04 4.52 -16.87
C SER A 160 17.37 4.28 -15.40
N VAL A 161 16.68 3.33 -14.79
CA VAL A 161 16.83 2.97 -13.36
C VAL A 161 17.22 1.50 -13.28
N SER A 162 18.26 1.20 -12.50
CA SER A 162 18.68 -0.18 -12.21
C SER A 162 18.80 -0.37 -10.70
N LEU A 163 18.27 -1.50 -10.21
CA LEU A 163 18.34 -1.93 -8.82
C LEU A 163 19.24 -3.16 -8.70
N ASN A 164 20.07 -3.18 -7.66
CA ASN A 164 20.81 -4.35 -7.23
C ASN A 164 20.53 -4.61 -5.75
N ILE A 165 20.26 -5.85 -5.38
CA ILE A 165 19.97 -6.24 -3.99
C ILE A 165 21.08 -7.14 -3.50
N SER A 166 21.66 -6.79 -2.35
CA SER A 166 22.75 -7.53 -1.73
C SER A 166 22.38 -7.96 -0.32
N THR A 167 22.73 -9.20 0.02
CA THR A 167 22.65 -9.74 1.37
C THR A 167 23.95 -9.57 2.14
N ASN A 168 25.02 -9.13 1.44
CA ASN A 168 26.25 -8.65 2.04
C ASN A 168 26.12 -7.14 2.25
N THR A 169 25.61 -6.76 3.40
CA THR A 169 25.32 -5.36 3.74
C THR A 169 26.47 -4.71 4.49
N ASP A 170 26.48 -3.37 4.57
CA ASP A 170 27.49 -2.61 5.31
C ASP A 170 27.33 -2.70 6.84
N ILE A 171 26.37 -3.44 7.34
CA ILE A 171 26.15 -3.67 8.79
C ILE A 171 26.24 -5.14 9.17
N ASP A 172 25.87 -6.06 8.28
CA ASP A 172 26.02 -7.49 8.48
C ASP A 172 26.18 -8.23 7.14
N VAL A 173 26.58 -9.50 7.21
CA VAL A 173 26.79 -10.36 6.04
C VAL A 173 25.91 -11.60 6.20
N ASN A 174 24.93 -11.73 5.29
CA ASN A 174 24.01 -12.87 5.26
C ASN A 174 23.35 -13.15 6.63
N LYS A 175 22.76 -12.11 7.25
CA LYS A 175 22.05 -12.26 8.53
C LYS A 175 20.61 -11.77 8.45
N SER A 176 20.37 -10.52 8.80
CA SER A 176 19.02 -10.01 9.03
C SER A 176 18.63 -8.82 8.16
N HIS A 177 19.55 -8.38 7.27
CA HIS A 177 19.30 -7.21 6.44
C HIS A 177 19.57 -7.49 4.96
N GLN A 178 18.95 -6.64 4.14
CA GLN A 178 19.19 -6.54 2.71
C GLN A 178 19.52 -5.10 2.36
N GLN A 179 20.47 -4.88 1.46
CA GLN A 179 20.93 -3.56 1.04
C GLN A 179 20.65 -3.36 -0.44
N VAL A 180 20.04 -2.23 -0.77
CA VAL A 180 19.71 -1.84 -2.13
C VAL A 180 20.80 -0.95 -2.70
N GLY A 181 21.33 -1.32 -3.86
CA GLY A 181 22.09 -0.44 -4.72
C GLY A 181 21.18 0.12 -5.81
N LEU A 182 21.34 1.41 -6.10
CA LEU A 182 20.58 2.10 -7.14
C LEU A 182 21.52 2.78 -8.12
N GLU A 183 21.29 2.60 -9.41
CA GLU A 183 21.94 3.35 -10.48
C GLU A 183 20.88 4.04 -11.32
N LEU A 184 21.03 5.36 -11.47
CA LEU A 184 20.19 6.23 -12.25
C LEU A 184 21.01 6.85 -13.39
N ASN A 185 20.61 6.60 -14.63
CA ASN A 185 21.09 7.35 -15.79
C ASN A 185 20.02 8.34 -16.22
N PHE A 186 20.40 9.59 -16.41
CA PHE A 186 19.47 10.68 -16.72
C PHE A 186 18.77 10.56 -18.07
N GLY A 187 19.32 9.75 -18.99
CA GLY A 187 18.72 9.53 -20.31
C GLY A 187 18.55 10.85 -21.09
N SER A 188 17.32 11.22 -21.37
CA SER A 188 16.99 12.46 -22.10
C SER A 188 16.75 13.67 -21.19
N LEU A 189 16.87 13.54 -19.86
CA LEU A 189 16.63 14.63 -18.92
C LEU A 189 17.78 15.62 -18.91
N ASN A 190 17.45 16.92 -18.88
CA ASN A 190 18.43 17.96 -18.70
C ASN A 190 18.59 18.29 -17.20
N VAL A 191 19.42 17.51 -16.51
CA VAL A 191 19.71 17.68 -15.08
C VAL A 191 20.88 18.63 -14.90
N THR A 192 20.63 19.80 -14.35
CA THR A 192 21.65 20.83 -14.05
C THR A 192 21.97 20.93 -12.56
N ASP A 193 21.02 20.54 -11.72
CA ASP A 193 21.14 20.53 -10.26
C ASP A 193 20.39 19.30 -9.72
N TYR A 194 21.08 18.17 -9.68
CA TYR A 194 20.46 16.90 -9.26
C TYR A 194 19.86 16.97 -7.83
N ALA A 195 20.46 17.73 -6.93
CA ALA A 195 20.03 17.79 -5.53
C ALA A 195 18.63 18.41 -5.36
N ASN A 196 18.25 19.32 -6.25
CA ASN A 196 16.94 19.98 -6.24
C ASN A 196 15.98 19.44 -7.31
N GLN A 197 16.51 18.82 -8.37
CA GLN A 197 15.70 18.38 -9.51
C GLN A 197 15.33 16.90 -9.47
N ILE A 198 16.14 16.04 -8.80
CA ILE A 198 15.91 14.60 -8.70
C ILE A 198 15.43 14.26 -7.27
N LYS A 199 14.34 13.51 -7.20
CA LYS A 199 13.86 12.90 -5.95
C LYS A 199 13.74 11.39 -6.17
N THR A 200 14.12 10.63 -5.15
CA THR A 200 14.09 9.16 -5.20
C THR A 200 13.28 8.61 -4.04
N VAL A 201 12.54 7.53 -4.30
CA VAL A 201 11.84 6.76 -3.28
C VAL A 201 12.17 5.29 -3.49
N ILE A 202 12.63 4.61 -2.45
CA ILE A 202 12.87 3.17 -2.46
C ILE A 202 11.88 2.52 -1.51
N LEU A 203 11.14 1.55 -2.02
CA LEU A 203 10.13 0.78 -1.28
C LEU A 203 10.55 -0.68 -1.18
N GLN A 204 10.22 -1.31 -0.06
CA GLN A 204 10.25 -2.76 0.14
C GLN A 204 8.82 -3.28 0.18
N ASN A 205 8.49 -4.24 -0.70
CA ASN A 205 7.16 -4.86 -0.82
C ASN A 205 6.01 -3.85 -1.02
N GLY A 206 6.29 -2.75 -1.75
CA GLY A 206 5.30 -1.70 -2.03
C GLY A 206 4.92 -0.83 -0.83
N ARG A 207 5.53 -1.03 0.33
CA ARG A 207 5.20 -0.35 1.58
C ARG A 207 5.76 1.06 1.64
N TRP A 208 4.92 2.01 2.00
CA TRP A 208 5.30 3.42 2.17
C TRP A 208 5.64 3.80 3.61
N ASP A 209 5.26 2.98 4.58
CA ASP A 209 5.54 3.21 6.00
C ASP A 209 7.03 3.02 6.36
N ASN A 210 7.77 2.24 5.55
CA ASN A 210 9.22 2.07 5.67
C ASN A 210 10.00 2.61 4.46
N ALA A 211 9.37 3.47 3.64
CA ALA A 211 9.99 4.05 2.45
C ALA A 211 11.25 4.85 2.78
N ILE A 212 12.29 4.71 1.97
CA ILE A 212 13.49 5.56 2.05
C ILE A 212 13.39 6.63 0.97
N ILE A 213 13.32 7.88 1.41
CA ILE A 213 13.05 9.03 0.55
C ILE A 213 14.30 9.90 0.47
N ASN A 214 14.71 10.26 -0.77
CA ASN A 214 15.79 11.19 -1.08
C ASN A 214 17.12 10.86 -0.37
N SER A 215 17.51 9.58 -0.37
CA SER A 215 18.85 9.17 0.06
C SER A 215 19.94 9.86 -0.78
N HIS A 216 21.06 10.19 -0.15
CA HIS A 216 22.16 10.86 -0.84
C HIS A 216 22.95 9.87 -1.72
N PRO A 217 23.22 10.20 -3.01
CA PRO A 217 24.04 9.37 -3.88
C PRO A 217 25.51 9.41 -3.43
N GLN A 218 26.19 8.26 -3.47
CA GLN A 218 27.61 8.17 -3.18
C GLN A 218 28.48 8.64 -4.36
N TYR A 219 27.95 8.49 -5.60
CA TYR A 219 28.65 8.92 -6.80
C TYR A 219 27.75 9.80 -7.65
N VAL A 220 28.31 10.94 -8.08
CA VAL A 220 27.68 11.88 -9.01
C VAL A 220 28.49 11.86 -10.32
N MET A 221 27.84 11.47 -11.41
CA MET A 221 28.41 11.38 -12.73
C MET A 221 27.83 12.47 -13.64
N SER A 222 28.43 12.70 -14.78
CA SER A 222 27.93 13.71 -15.75
C SER A 222 26.54 13.34 -16.32
N ASP A 223 26.20 12.07 -16.34
CA ASP A 223 24.99 11.50 -16.96
C ASP A 223 24.13 10.70 -15.98
N GLY A 224 24.45 10.72 -14.68
CA GLY A 224 23.70 9.93 -13.72
C GLY A 224 24.15 10.03 -12.27
N LEU A 225 23.51 9.23 -11.44
CA LEU A 225 23.77 9.11 -10.00
C LEU A 225 23.87 7.62 -9.63
N ARG A 226 24.69 7.30 -8.62
CA ARG A 226 24.81 5.94 -8.12
C ARG A 226 24.83 5.90 -6.58
N TRP A 227 24.02 4.99 -6.03
CA TRP A 227 23.98 4.63 -4.63
C TRP A 227 24.59 3.24 -4.48
N GLU A 228 25.82 3.19 -4.03
CA GLU A 228 26.54 1.96 -3.80
C GLU A 228 27.11 2.00 -2.38
N HIS A 229 26.90 0.94 -1.61
CA HIS A 229 27.24 0.92 -0.19
C HIS A 229 26.58 2.05 0.64
N SER A 230 25.35 2.44 0.27
CA SER A 230 24.59 3.42 1.03
C SER A 230 23.96 2.76 2.26
N ARG A 231 24.37 3.19 3.46
CA ARG A 231 23.78 2.68 4.70
C ARG A 231 22.31 3.10 4.88
N ASP A 232 21.90 4.17 4.22
CA ASP A 232 20.52 4.61 4.23
C ASP A 232 19.60 3.62 3.47
N LEU A 233 20.16 2.84 2.53
CA LEU A 233 19.40 1.89 1.71
C LEU A 233 19.49 0.45 2.25
N ILE A 234 19.61 0.29 3.59
CA ILE A 234 19.58 -0.99 4.27
C ILE A 234 18.22 -1.17 4.92
N PHE A 235 17.58 -2.29 4.63
CA PHE A 235 16.28 -2.68 5.15
C PHE A 235 16.39 -3.90 6.05
N ASP A 236 15.54 -3.99 7.07
CA ASP A 236 15.29 -5.26 7.75
C ASP A 236 14.75 -6.24 6.70
N ALA A 237 15.36 -7.42 6.60
CA ALA A 237 14.91 -8.41 5.62
C ALA A 237 13.53 -8.97 5.97
N GLY A 238 13.17 -8.98 7.26
CA GLY A 238 11.91 -9.57 7.71
C GLY A 238 11.87 -11.08 7.45
N ASN A 239 10.68 -11.58 7.24
CA ASN A 239 10.41 -12.97 6.88
C ASN A 239 9.33 -13.03 5.81
N GLU A 240 9.16 -14.18 5.14
CA GLU A 240 8.06 -14.39 4.21
C GLU A 240 6.73 -14.04 4.87
N TYR A 241 5.82 -13.42 4.14
CA TYR A 241 4.51 -13.10 4.67
C TYR A 241 3.75 -14.38 5.03
N ARG A 242 2.93 -14.32 6.04
CA ARG A 242 1.97 -15.36 6.36
C ARG A 242 0.80 -15.28 5.38
N LYS A 243 0.08 -16.38 5.22
CA LYS A 243 -1.03 -16.44 4.28
C LYS A 243 -2.13 -17.38 4.72
N PHE A 244 -3.34 -17.09 4.30
CA PHE A 244 -4.47 -18.00 4.39
C PHE A 244 -5.40 -17.81 3.20
N GLU A 245 -6.22 -18.80 2.95
CA GLU A 245 -7.35 -18.74 2.02
C GLU A 245 -8.66 -19.00 2.76
N MET A 246 -9.67 -18.22 2.42
CA MET A 246 -11.02 -18.32 2.94
C MET A 246 -11.97 -18.41 1.75
N LEU A 247 -12.15 -19.62 1.20
CA LEU A 247 -12.84 -19.82 -0.07
C LEU A 247 -14.27 -20.32 0.09
N ASP A 248 -14.60 -20.90 1.25
CA ASP A 248 -15.90 -21.51 1.52
C ASP A 248 -16.33 -21.18 2.96
N VAL A 249 -17.59 -20.87 3.17
CA VAL A 249 -18.16 -20.63 4.51
C VAL A 249 -18.46 -21.91 5.30
N ASN A 250 -18.42 -23.06 4.66
CA ASN A 250 -18.75 -24.37 5.25
C ASN A 250 -17.51 -25.27 5.47
N HIS A 251 -16.40 -24.95 4.78
CA HIS A 251 -15.19 -25.77 4.81
C HIS A 251 -13.96 -24.93 5.08
N THR A 252 -13.03 -25.49 5.82
CA THR A 252 -11.72 -24.88 6.01
C THR A 252 -10.88 -25.05 4.75
N THR A 253 -10.14 -24.01 4.42
CA THR A 253 -9.15 -23.99 3.35
C THR A 253 -7.77 -23.69 3.92
N MET A 254 -6.78 -23.44 3.08
CA MET A 254 -5.40 -23.23 3.50
C MET A 254 -5.29 -22.18 4.61
N GLY A 255 -4.56 -22.49 5.68
CA GLY A 255 -4.28 -21.56 6.78
C GLY A 255 -5.42 -21.38 7.79
N LEU A 256 -6.59 -21.98 7.58
CA LEU A 256 -7.71 -21.90 8.52
C LEU A 256 -7.79 -23.13 9.43
N GLU A 257 -7.94 -22.89 10.72
CA GLU A 257 -8.23 -23.92 11.72
C GLU A 257 -9.71 -24.33 11.73
N SER A 258 -10.61 -23.34 11.66
CA SER A 258 -12.04 -23.56 11.66
C SER A 258 -12.82 -22.43 10.99
N VAL A 259 -14.00 -22.76 10.49
CA VAL A 259 -15.02 -21.81 10.07
C VAL A 259 -16.34 -22.23 10.69
N HIS A 260 -17.10 -21.31 11.28
CA HIS A 260 -18.41 -21.61 11.85
C HIS A 260 -19.35 -20.42 11.86
N TRP A 261 -20.63 -20.73 11.96
CA TRP A 261 -21.73 -19.78 12.07
C TRP A 261 -22.15 -19.59 13.52
N ASP A 262 -22.21 -18.36 14.01
CA ASP A 262 -22.60 -18.04 15.40
C ASP A 262 -24.12 -17.77 15.58
N GLY A 263 -24.90 -17.88 14.49
CA GLY A 263 -26.32 -17.54 14.45
C GLY A 263 -26.58 -16.18 13.77
N LYS A 264 -25.53 -15.37 13.49
CA LYS A 264 -25.63 -14.05 12.90
C LYS A 264 -24.59 -13.81 11.78
N SER A 265 -23.39 -14.30 11.96
CA SER A 265 -22.27 -14.10 11.05
C SER A 265 -21.36 -15.32 10.99
N TYR A 266 -20.62 -15.44 9.90
CA TYR A 266 -19.56 -16.43 9.77
C TYR A 266 -18.26 -15.93 10.43
N HIS A 267 -17.57 -16.84 11.11
CA HIS A 267 -16.30 -16.61 11.76
C HIS A 267 -15.26 -17.59 11.23
N ALA A 268 -14.13 -17.10 10.78
CA ALA A 268 -12.99 -17.88 10.33
C ALA A 268 -11.82 -17.70 11.32
N TYR A 269 -11.23 -18.79 11.77
CA TYR A 269 -10.09 -18.77 12.68
C TYR A 269 -8.85 -19.21 11.91
N VAL A 270 -7.90 -18.28 11.77
CA VAL A 270 -6.56 -18.59 11.25
C VAL A 270 -5.83 -19.45 12.29
N TRP A 271 -5.01 -20.40 11.84
CA TRP A 271 -4.13 -21.16 12.74
C TRP A 271 -3.33 -20.20 13.64
N LYS A 272 -3.13 -20.60 14.90
CA LYS A 272 -2.33 -19.79 15.83
C LYS A 272 -0.91 -19.63 15.28
N ASP A 273 -0.51 -18.40 15.09
CA ASP A 273 0.80 -18.03 14.58
C ASP A 273 1.86 -18.16 15.68
N GLU A 274 2.75 -19.12 15.49
CA GLU A 274 3.87 -19.36 16.39
C GLU A 274 5.11 -18.57 15.97
N PRO A 275 6.06 -18.33 16.91
CA PRO A 275 7.34 -17.70 16.59
C PRO A 275 8.10 -18.46 15.51
N ARG A 276 8.77 -17.75 14.61
CA ARG A 276 9.57 -18.29 13.51
C ARG A 276 11.07 -18.05 13.75
N PRO A 277 11.75 -18.91 14.52
CA PRO A 277 13.15 -18.70 14.92
C PRO A 277 14.18 -19.00 13.81
N SER A 278 13.74 -19.58 12.71
CA SER A 278 14.57 -19.91 11.54
C SER A 278 13.81 -19.64 10.26
N TYR A 279 14.55 -19.35 9.21
CA TYR A 279 13.98 -19.18 7.88
C TYR A 279 13.46 -20.50 7.33
N VAL A 280 12.24 -20.46 6.82
CA VAL A 280 11.64 -21.50 5.99
C VAL A 280 11.01 -20.81 4.81
N TYR A 281 11.46 -21.18 3.61
CA TYR A 281 10.88 -20.65 2.39
C TYR A 281 9.39 -21.01 2.29
N ASP A 282 8.56 -20.03 2.02
CA ASP A 282 7.15 -20.21 1.75
C ASP A 282 6.70 -19.11 0.76
N GLU A 283 6.41 -19.50 -0.49
CA GLU A 283 5.98 -18.55 -1.53
C GLU A 283 4.75 -17.77 -1.05
N ASP A 284 4.85 -16.46 -1.05
CA ASP A 284 3.78 -15.56 -0.61
C ASP A 284 3.44 -14.48 -1.66
N ALA A 285 2.62 -13.52 -1.32
CA ALA A 285 2.20 -12.45 -2.21
C ALA A 285 2.57 -11.05 -1.68
N ASP A 286 3.61 -10.93 -0.84
CA ASP A 286 4.10 -9.65 -0.28
C ASP A 286 2.99 -8.76 0.31
N GLY A 287 2.02 -9.36 0.99
CA GLY A 287 0.88 -8.66 1.61
C GLY A 287 -0.32 -8.44 0.70
N ALA A 288 -0.27 -8.83 -0.57
CA ALA A 288 -1.40 -8.72 -1.49
C ALA A 288 -2.56 -9.65 -1.11
N PHE A 289 -3.74 -9.36 -1.63
CA PHE A 289 -4.93 -10.18 -1.46
C PHE A 289 -5.68 -10.36 -2.78
N TYR A 290 -6.39 -11.46 -2.91
CA TYR A 290 -7.19 -11.79 -4.08
C TYR A 290 -8.57 -12.27 -3.66
N ILE A 291 -9.61 -11.54 -4.08
CA ILE A 291 -11.00 -11.90 -3.81
C ILE A 291 -11.39 -13.08 -4.70
N ARG A 292 -11.74 -14.20 -4.09
CA ARG A 292 -12.18 -15.41 -4.79
C ARG A 292 -12.99 -16.32 -3.88
N ASN A 293 -13.88 -17.07 -4.48
CA ASN A 293 -14.59 -18.19 -3.85
C ASN A 293 -14.05 -19.54 -4.34
N SER A 294 -14.58 -20.65 -3.82
CA SER A 294 -14.17 -22.01 -4.19
C SER A 294 -14.31 -22.32 -5.68
N ASP A 295 -15.30 -21.77 -6.32
CA ASP A 295 -15.58 -22.00 -7.75
C ASP A 295 -14.79 -21.05 -8.66
N ASN A 296 -14.19 -20.01 -8.07
CA ASN A 296 -13.48 -18.92 -8.75
C ASN A 296 -14.30 -18.29 -9.88
N GLN A 297 -15.60 -18.11 -9.64
CA GLN A 297 -16.54 -17.50 -10.58
C GLN A 297 -17.32 -16.39 -9.89
N GLU A 298 -17.63 -15.33 -10.64
CA GLU A 298 -18.37 -14.18 -10.15
C GLU A 298 -17.89 -13.67 -8.78
N ASN A 299 -16.55 -13.69 -8.57
CA ASN A 299 -15.92 -13.47 -7.28
C ASN A 299 -16.37 -12.17 -6.60
N ASP A 300 -16.61 -11.11 -7.41
CA ASP A 300 -16.94 -9.80 -6.91
C ASP A 300 -18.35 -9.71 -6.31
N ARG A 301 -19.27 -10.60 -6.69
CA ARG A 301 -20.66 -10.55 -6.26
C ARG A 301 -21.16 -11.74 -5.45
N VAL A 302 -20.44 -12.89 -5.42
CA VAL A 302 -20.88 -14.07 -4.67
C VAL A 302 -19.94 -14.45 -3.51
N SER A 303 -18.84 -13.74 -3.33
CA SER A 303 -17.94 -13.94 -2.19
C SER A 303 -18.49 -13.26 -0.93
N ASP A 304 -18.62 -14.00 0.16
CA ASP A 304 -19.19 -13.51 1.41
C ASP A 304 -18.14 -12.84 2.30
N TYR A 305 -18.57 -12.08 3.29
CA TYR A 305 -17.74 -11.50 4.34
C TYR A 305 -17.79 -12.35 5.60
N LEU A 306 -16.62 -12.65 6.16
CA LEU A 306 -16.46 -13.34 7.43
C LEU A 306 -15.66 -12.48 8.40
N THR A 307 -15.91 -12.65 9.70
CA THR A 307 -15.00 -12.12 10.72
C THR A 307 -13.83 -13.08 10.87
N VAL A 308 -12.64 -12.63 10.45
CA VAL A 308 -11.41 -13.41 10.54
C VAL A 308 -10.68 -13.12 11.84
N HIS A 309 -10.37 -14.18 12.60
CA HIS A 309 -9.70 -14.14 13.89
C HIS A 309 -8.25 -14.57 13.76
N PHE A 310 -7.34 -13.67 14.16
CA PHE A 310 -5.89 -13.87 14.17
C PHE A 310 -5.40 -14.05 15.60
N ARG A 311 -4.42 -14.96 15.79
CA ARG A 311 -3.81 -15.26 17.07
C ARG A 311 -2.30 -15.35 16.91
N LEU A 312 -1.56 -14.47 17.58
CA LEU A 312 -0.10 -14.42 17.51
C LEU A 312 0.52 -14.74 18.86
N MET A 313 1.35 -15.77 18.94
CA MET A 313 2.23 -16.02 20.06
C MET A 313 3.48 -15.17 19.93
N SER A 314 3.64 -14.20 20.82
CA SER A 314 4.84 -13.37 20.86
C SER A 314 5.17 -12.98 22.30
N PRO A 315 6.43 -13.08 22.73
CA PRO A 315 6.90 -12.56 24.01
C PRO A 315 7.08 -11.05 24.01
N TYR A 316 6.99 -10.40 22.85
CA TYR A 316 7.11 -8.94 22.74
C TYR A 316 5.91 -8.26 23.41
N VAL A 317 6.17 -7.18 24.13
CA VAL A 317 5.14 -6.35 24.76
C VAL A 317 5.13 -4.99 24.09
N GLY A 318 4.03 -4.64 23.44
CA GLY A 318 3.86 -3.36 22.74
C GLY A 318 2.74 -3.37 21.72
N ASP A 319 2.69 -2.31 20.92
CA ASP A 319 1.65 -2.13 19.91
C ASP A 319 1.99 -2.93 18.65
N ILE A 320 1.32 -4.07 18.49
CA ILE A 320 1.41 -4.95 17.33
C ILE A 320 0.20 -4.73 16.43
N TYR A 321 0.45 -4.64 15.13
CA TYR A 321 -0.59 -4.47 14.11
C TYR A 321 -0.50 -5.55 13.04
N LEU A 322 -1.66 -5.98 12.56
CA LEU A 322 -1.79 -6.67 11.29
C LEU A 322 -1.48 -5.71 10.15
N ASN A 323 -0.70 -6.18 9.18
CA ASN A 323 -0.37 -5.43 7.98
C ASN A 323 -0.44 -6.33 6.74
N GLY A 324 -0.92 -5.76 5.66
CA GLY A 324 -1.00 -6.26 4.31
C GLY A 324 -1.61 -5.16 3.44
N VAL A 325 -1.61 -5.32 2.12
CA VAL A 325 -2.19 -4.32 1.19
C VAL A 325 -3.64 -4.00 1.54
N TRP A 326 -4.39 -4.99 2.04
CA TRP A 326 -5.78 -4.85 2.48
C TRP A 326 -5.96 -3.97 3.74
N THR A 327 -4.90 -3.65 4.49
CA THR A 327 -4.93 -2.67 5.58
C THR A 327 -4.60 -1.25 5.12
N ASN A 328 -4.24 -1.08 3.83
CA ASN A 328 -3.82 0.18 3.23
C ASN A 328 -2.64 0.84 3.97
N ASP A 329 -1.72 0.04 4.55
CA ASP A 329 -0.62 0.48 5.41
C ASP A 329 -1.05 1.42 6.56
N ARG A 330 -2.29 1.24 7.03
CA ARG A 330 -2.89 2.05 8.11
C ARG A 330 -2.82 1.29 9.43
N PHE A 331 -2.22 1.92 10.44
CA PHE A 331 -2.13 1.38 11.80
C PHE A 331 -3.34 1.83 12.63
N LEU A 332 -4.53 1.38 12.20
CA LEU A 332 -5.80 1.72 12.84
C LEU A 332 -6.10 0.77 14.02
N PRO A 333 -6.90 1.21 15.01
CA PRO A 333 -7.34 0.34 16.12
C PRO A 333 -8.00 -0.97 15.66
N ALA A 334 -8.62 -0.99 14.46
CA ALA A 334 -9.23 -2.19 13.87
C ALA A 334 -8.20 -3.28 13.50
N TYR A 335 -6.95 -2.91 13.26
CA TYR A 335 -5.87 -3.82 12.90
C TYR A 335 -4.89 -4.06 14.06
N GLN A 336 -5.11 -3.39 15.21
CA GLN A 336 -4.28 -3.56 16.40
C GLN A 336 -4.57 -4.88 17.08
N MET A 337 -3.52 -5.65 17.34
CA MET A 337 -3.58 -6.89 18.10
C MET A 337 -3.59 -6.56 19.59
N LYS A 338 -4.45 -7.24 20.36
CA LYS A 338 -4.57 -7.06 21.81
C LYS A 338 -4.12 -8.33 22.55
N TYR A 339 -3.25 -8.16 23.53
CA TYR A 339 -2.80 -9.29 24.33
C TYR A 339 -3.94 -9.79 25.24
N ASP A 340 -4.14 -11.11 25.25
CA ASP A 340 -5.08 -11.79 26.12
C ASP A 340 -4.33 -12.68 27.11
N ASP A 341 -4.50 -12.41 28.41
CA ASP A 341 -3.80 -13.12 29.48
C ASP A 341 -4.27 -14.56 29.66
N MET A 342 -5.49 -14.90 29.24
CA MET A 342 -6.03 -16.25 29.33
C MET A 342 -5.49 -17.13 28.21
N GLU A 343 -5.48 -16.60 26.98
CA GLU A 343 -5.00 -17.30 25.80
C GLU A 343 -3.46 -17.22 25.65
N GLN A 344 -2.80 -16.36 26.44
CA GLN A 344 -1.35 -16.10 26.40
C GLN A 344 -0.85 -15.77 24.99
N CYS A 345 -1.63 -15.01 24.24
CA CYS A 345 -1.31 -14.57 22.88
C CYS A 345 -1.99 -13.25 22.53
N TYR A 346 -1.55 -12.65 21.44
CA TYR A 346 -2.20 -11.48 20.86
C TYR A 346 -3.39 -11.91 19.99
N LEU A 347 -4.52 -11.24 20.14
CA LEU A 347 -5.76 -11.48 19.42
C LEU A 347 -6.11 -10.29 18.54
N GLY A 348 -6.56 -10.54 17.33
CA GLY A 348 -7.11 -9.56 16.40
C GLY A 348 -8.29 -10.13 15.62
N SER A 349 -9.26 -9.29 15.25
CA SER A 349 -10.42 -9.73 14.48
C SER A 349 -10.77 -8.67 13.44
N VAL A 350 -10.87 -9.08 12.17
CA VAL A 350 -11.10 -8.17 11.04
C VAL A 350 -12.16 -8.76 10.13
N PRO A 351 -13.19 -8.01 9.68
CA PRO A 351 -14.10 -8.45 8.65
C PRO A 351 -13.38 -8.44 7.30
N LEU A 352 -13.32 -9.60 6.63
CA LEU A 352 -12.68 -9.76 5.32
C LEU A 352 -13.62 -10.53 4.38
N LYS A 353 -13.57 -10.19 3.09
CA LYS A 353 -14.27 -10.90 2.02
C LYS A 353 -13.57 -12.22 1.70
N GLN A 354 -14.29 -13.24 1.27
CA GLN A 354 -13.69 -14.50 0.83
C GLN A 354 -12.56 -14.27 -0.19
N GLY A 355 -11.44 -14.95 0.00
CA GLY A 355 -10.28 -14.78 -0.82
C GLY A 355 -8.99 -15.38 -0.25
N TYR A 356 -7.91 -15.10 -0.94
CA TYR A 356 -6.52 -15.30 -0.50
C TYR A 356 -6.01 -14.02 0.13
N TYR A 357 -5.29 -14.13 1.25
CA TYR A 357 -4.71 -13.00 1.98
C TYR A 357 -3.28 -13.31 2.41
N SER A 358 -2.38 -12.42 2.05
CA SER A 358 -1.02 -12.36 2.56
C SER A 358 -0.91 -11.29 3.64
N TYR A 359 -0.20 -11.56 4.75
CA TYR A 359 -0.14 -10.66 5.90
C TYR A 359 1.13 -10.85 6.73
N GLN A 360 1.46 -9.81 7.49
CA GLN A 360 2.54 -9.81 8.47
C GLN A 360 2.13 -9.09 9.75
N TYR A 361 2.98 -9.16 10.76
CA TYR A 361 2.83 -8.43 12.01
C TYR A 361 3.92 -7.39 12.15
N LEU A 362 3.51 -6.15 12.40
CA LEU A 362 4.42 -5.01 12.57
C LEU A 362 4.25 -4.38 13.95
N ILE A 363 5.37 -3.89 14.48
CA ILE A 363 5.41 -3.00 15.63
C ILE A 363 5.37 -1.58 15.12
N LEU A 364 4.53 -0.75 15.73
CA LEU A 364 4.53 0.69 15.53
C LEU A 364 5.27 1.35 16.69
N GLY A 365 6.43 1.95 16.42
CA GLY A 365 7.20 2.71 17.40
C GLY A 365 6.54 4.04 17.76
N ALA A 366 6.89 4.59 18.90
CA ALA A 366 6.41 5.91 19.35
C ALA A 366 6.84 7.06 18.43
N ASP A 367 7.87 6.85 17.63
CA ASP A 367 8.38 7.77 16.60
C ASP A 367 7.69 7.62 15.23
N GLY A 368 6.71 6.70 15.14
CA GLY A 368 5.99 6.38 13.90
C GLY A 368 6.73 5.40 12.97
N THR A 369 7.90 4.92 13.36
CA THR A 369 8.62 3.90 12.59
C THR A 369 7.98 2.52 12.76
N THR A 370 8.05 1.70 11.72
CA THR A 370 7.54 0.33 11.75
C THR A 370 8.67 -0.68 11.64
N LYS A 371 8.50 -1.81 12.31
CA LYS A 371 9.47 -2.93 12.27
C LYS A 371 8.74 -4.26 12.36
N PRO A 372 9.29 -5.34 11.79
CA PRO A 372 8.78 -6.69 12.02
C PRO A 372 8.78 -7.03 13.52
N VAL A 373 7.78 -7.80 13.96
CA VAL A 373 7.76 -8.31 15.35
C VAL A 373 8.93 -9.28 15.54
N PRO A 374 9.73 -9.20 16.64
CA PRO A 374 10.90 -10.06 16.83
C PRO A 374 10.61 -11.57 16.77
N SER A 375 9.40 -12.00 17.12
CA SER A 375 8.98 -13.40 17.01
C SER A 375 8.85 -13.89 15.55
N GLU A 376 8.74 -12.97 14.58
CA GLU A 376 8.72 -13.32 13.16
C GLU A 376 10.11 -13.64 12.60
N GLY A 377 11.17 -13.14 13.27
CA GLY A 377 12.53 -13.21 12.78
C GLY A 377 12.81 -12.19 11.67
N SER A 378 14.07 -12.15 11.24
CA SER A 378 14.51 -11.37 10.09
C SER A 378 15.67 -12.12 9.43
N PHE A 379 15.50 -12.52 8.17
CA PHE A 379 16.39 -13.45 7.50
C PHE A 379 16.78 -12.92 6.13
N TYR A 380 18.05 -12.89 5.83
CA TYR A 380 18.56 -12.38 4.54
C TYR A 380 18.01 -13.12 3.31
N GLN A 381 17.53 -14.34 3.50
CA GLN A 381 16.97 -15.18 2.44
C GLN A 381 15.57 -14.75 1.99
N THR A 382 14.87 -13.92 2.76
CA THR A 382 13.50 -13.49 2.46
C THR A 382 13.41 -12.90 1.06
N GLU A 383 12.43 -13.38 0.27
CA GLU A 383 12.23 -12.96 -1.13
C GLU A 383 11.48 -11.63 -1.21
N ASN A 384 12.12 -10.54 -0.77
CA ASN A 384 11.52 -9.22 -0.85
C ASN A 384 11.59 -8.61 -2.26
N LYS A 385 10.55 -7.88 -2.62
CA LYS A 385 10.50 -7.01 -3.80
C LYS A 385 10.90 -5.59 -3.44
N TYR A 386 11.81 -5.02 -4.22
CA TYR A 386 12.21 -3.61 -4.07
C TYR A 386 11.80 -2.81 -5.28
N GLN A 387 11.30 -1.60 -5.03
CA GLN A 387 10.87 -0.66 -6.07
C GLN A 387 11.62 0.65 -5.92
N ALA A 388 12.09 1.20 -7.03
CA ALA A 388 12.66 2.54 -7.10
C ALA A 388 11.77 3.44 -7.95
N LEU A 389 11.38 4.57 -7.39
CA LEU A 389 10.67 5.64 -8.06
C LEU A 389 11.61 6.83 -8.19
N VAL A 390 11.73 7.37 -9.39
CA VAL A 390 12.58 8.53 -9.68
C VAL A 390 11.72 9.65 -10.24
N TYR A 391 11.69 10.76 -9.52
CA TYR A 391 10.97 11.95 -9.90
C TYR A 391 11.97 13.02 -10.37
N PHE A 392 11.54 13.80 -11.35
CA PHE A 392 12.29 14.93 -11.90
C PHE A 392 11.41 16.16 -11.97
N ARG A 393 12.00 17.30 -11.57
CA ARG A 393 11.43 18.63 -11.79
C ARG A 393 12.46 19.50 -12.50
N GLY A 394 12.29 19.67 -13.80
CA GLY A 394 13.16 20.51 -14.62
C GLY A 394 13.07 21.99 -14.28
N THR A 395 14.06 22.76 -14.73
CA THR A 395 14.05 24.22 -14.56
C THR A 395 12.83 24.82 -15.27
N GLY A 396 11.94 25.49 -14.50
CA GLY A 396 10.70 26.07 -15.01
C GLY A 396 9.50 25.13 -15.03
N GLU A 397 9.67 23.84 -14.70
CA GLU A 397 8.55 22.94 -14.47
C GLU A 397 7.88 23.24 -13.12
N ARG A 398 6.56 23.01 -13.05
CA ARG A 398 5.73 23.40 -11.91
C ARG A 398 5.47 22.26 -10.92
N THR A 399 5.72 21.01 -11.35
CA THR A 399 5.40 19.81 -10.58
C THR A 399 6.42 18.71 -10.81
N ASP A 400 6.49 17.76 -9.90
CA ASP A 400 7.31 16.57 -10.02
C ASP A 400 6.71 15.60 -11.06
N ARG A 401 7.58 15.06 -11.93
CA ARG A 401 7.24 14.06 -12.94
C ARG A 401 7.88 12.74 -12.57
N LEU A 402 7.12 11.64 -12.55
CA LEU A 402 7.70 10.31 -12.36
C LEU A 402 8.32 9.87 -13.70
N VAL A 403 9.66 9.89 -13.77
CA VAL A 403 10.44 9.69 -14.99
C VAL A 403 11.20 8.36 -15.04
N GLY A 404 11.21 7.63 -13.93
CA GLY A 404 11.84 6.31 -13.85
C GLY A 404 11.16 5.45 -12.79
N TYR A 405 10.98 4.16 -13.12
CA TYR A 405 10.45 3.14 -12.24
C TYR A 405 11.17 1.83 -12.54
N GLN A 406 11.59 1.14 -11.50
CA GLN A 406 12.17 -0.20 -11.61
C GLN A 406 11.76 -1.03 -10.40
N GLN A 407 11.48 -2.30 -10.65
CA GLN A 407 11.26 -3.30 -9.61
C GLN A 407 12.31 -4.41 -9.75
N ALA A 408 12.84 -4.87 -8.62
CA ALA A 408 13.72 -6.02 -8.53
C ALA A 408 13.34 -6.88 -7.32
N GLN A 409 13.57 -8.17 -7.41
CA GLN A 409 13.33 -9.13 -6.34
C GLN A 409 14.63 -9.85 -6.00
N LEU A 410 14.91 -10.08 -4.73
CA LEU A 410 15.95 -11.00 -4.30
C LEU A 410 15.50 -12.41 -4.67
N LYS A 411 16.37 -13.13 -5.38
CA LYS A 411 16.14 -14.54 -5.76
C LYS A 411 17.18 -15.42 -5.09
#